data_e62c3d4f2fa6bf1db46c7b57625fe58d
#
_entry.id   e62c3d4f2fa6bf1db46c7b57625fe58d
#
_cell.length_a   1.000
_cell.length_b   1.000
_cell.length_c   1.000
_cell.angle_alpha   90.00
_cell.angle_beta   90.00
_cell.angle_gamma   90.00
#
_symmetry.space_group_name_H-M   'P 1'
#
loop_
_entity.id
_entity.type
_entity.pdbx_description
1 polymer ?
#
loop_
_entity_poly.entity_id
_entity_poly.type
_entity_poly.pdbx_seq_one_letter_code
_entity_poly.pdbx_strand_id
1 'polypeptide(L)'
;MEAERALNIPAGLLVSIALVESGVGGTPHPYAMSVNGRAVFAKGTEDAARHLRDAKGRLRDNVYVGCMQVSLSVHRGKFQPLERIVDPRDNVWFAGRLLVRLHGEFGSWRSAVARYNGGSLRRAEGYVCKVWQHLAALDTDSAKLLESSACDDERTPAIAPRTRRTFHNSQVAAIN
;
A
#
# COMPACT_ATOMS: atom_id res chain seq x y z
N MET A 1 -3.64 7.68 9.53
CA MET A 1 -3.87 6.30 10.03
C MET A 1 -2.97 6.00 11.22
N GLU A 2 -3.34 5.01 12.07
CA GLU A 2 -2.55 4.63 13.25
C GLU A 2 -1.09 4.32 12.90
N ALA A 3 -0.87 3.48 11.88
CA ALA A 3 0.47 3.07 11.44
C ALA A 3 1.33 4.26 10.94
N GLU A 4 0.74 5.22 10.22
CA GLU A 4 1.48 6.41 9.76
C GLU A 4 2.02 7.22 10.94
N ARG A 5 1.16 7.48 11.93
CA ARG A 5 1.57 8.23 13.12
C ARG A 5 2.64 7.51 13.94
N ALA A 6 2.39 6.22 14.24
CA ALA A 6 3.31 5.44 15.07
C ALA A 6 4.68 5.21 14.43
N LEU A 7 4.77 5.28 13.10
CA LEU A 7 6.00 5.06 12.33
C LEU A 7 6.59 6.35 11.75
N ASN A 8 6.03 7.53 12.09
CA ASN A 8 6.43 8.83 11.53
C ASN A 8 6.44 8.85 9.99
N ILE A 9 5.45 8.21 9.38
CA ILE A 9 5.22 8.22 7.94
C ILE A 9 4.36 9.46 7.60
N PRO A 10 4.64 10.18 6.49
CA PRO A 10 3.83 11.30 6.05
C PRO A 10 2.34 10.95 5.98
N ALA A 11 1.50 11.88 6.44
CA ALA A 11 0.06 11.68 6.48
C ALA A 11 -0.50 11.35 5.09
N GLY A 12 -1.33 10.33 5.00
CA GLY A 12 -1.95 9.90 3.74
C GLY A 12 -1.08 9.03 2.82
N LEU A 13 0.22 8.85 3.11
CA LEU A 13 1.11 8.10 2.22
C LEU A 13 0.73 6.62 2.14
N LEU A 14 0.44 5.95 3.25
CA LEU A 14 0.00 4.54 3.23
C LEU A 14 -1.37 4.38 2.59
N VAL A 15 -2.29 5.34 2.79
CA VAL A 15 -3.60 5.34 2.13
C VAL A 15 -3.43 5.46 0.61
N SER A 16 -2.56 6.37 0.17
CA SER A 16 -2.29 6.61 -1.26
C SER A 16 -1.67 5.39 -1.93
N ILE A 17 -0.71 4.73 -1.29
CA ILE A 17 -0.15 3.46 -1.76
C ILE A 17 -1.26 2.39 -1.83
N ALA A 18 -2.06 2.22 -0.79
CA ALA A 18 -3.14 1.24 -0.78
C ALA A 18 -4.19 1.49 -1.88
N LEU A 19 -4.48 2.77 -2.20
CA LEU A 19 -5.36 3.14 -3.32
C LEU A 19 -4.77 2.74 -4.66
N VAL A 20 -3.46 2.90 -4.87
CA VAL A 20 -2.78 2.47 -6.10
C VAL A 20 -2.74 0.95 -6.22
N GLU A 21 -2.47 0.25 -5.11
CA GLU A 21 -2.26 -1.21 -5.08
C GLU A 21 -3.56 -2.01 -5.15
N SER A 22 -4.63 -1.54 -4.52
CA SER A 22 -5.84 -2.32 -4.31
C SER A 22 -7.13 -1.52 -4.42
N GLY A 23 -7.08 -0.28 -4.93
CA GLY A 23 -8.22 0.61 -4.98
C GLY A 23 -9.34 0.11 -5.90
N VAL A 24 -10.53 -0.03 -5.35
CA VAL A 24 -11.77 -0.31 -6.08
C VAL A 24 -12.78 0.79 -5.76
N GLY A 25 -13.24 1.50 -6.78
CA GLY A 25 -14.17 2.62 -6.58
C GLY A 25 -13.64 3.69 -5.63
N GLY A 26 -12.32 3.94 -5.59
CA GLY A 26 -11.69 4.93 -4.72
C GLY A 26 -11.56 4.50 -3.24
N THR A 27 -11.66 3.21 -2.97
CA THR A 27 -11.47 2.63 -1.63
C THR A 27 -10.47 1.48 -1.69
N PRO A 28 -9.43 1.43 -0.82
CA PRO A 28 -8.55 0.27 -0.73
C PRO A 28 -9.32 -0.99 -0.35
N HIS A 29 -9.08 -2.09 -1.05
CA HIS A 29 -9.72 -3.37 -0.73
C HIS A 29 -8.85 -4.17 0.25
N PRO A 30 -9.30 -4.45 1.49
CA PRO A 30 -8.46 -5.03 2.54
C PRO A 30 -7.93 -6.43 2.21
N TYR A 31 -8.68 -7.21 1.44
CA TYR A 31 -8.36 -8.58 1.06
C TYR A 31 -8.11 -8.74 -0.45
N ALA A 32 -7.65 -7.67 -1.11
CA ALA A 32 -7.20 -7.76 -2.48
C ALA A 32 -5.99 -8.66 -2.59
N MET A 33 -5.94 -9.48 -3.63
CA MET A 33 -4.80 -10.34 -3.92
C MET A 33 -4.50 -10.32 -5.41
N SER A 34 -3.23 -10.49 -5.76
CA SER A 34 -2.83 -10.87 -7.10
C SER A 34 -2.29 -12.29 -7.03
N VAL A 35 -2.97 -13.23 -7.70
CA VAL A 35 -2.58 -14.66 -7.71
C VAL A 35 -2.20 -15.03 -9.14
N ASN A 36 -0.92 -15.29 -9.38
CA ASN A 36 -0.37 -15.55 -10.71
C ASN A 36 -0.74 -14.46 -11.74
N GLY A 37 -0.71 -13.19 -11.32
CA GLY A 37 -1.07 -12.04 -12.15
C GLY A 37 -2.58 -11.79 -12.33
N ARG A 38 -3.44 -12.57 -11.68
CA ARG A 38 -4.90 -12.39 -11.72
C ARG A 38 -5.37 -11.73 -10.43
N ALA A 39 -6.18 -10.68 -10.54
CA ALA A 39 -6.80 -10.03 -9.40
C ALA A 39 -7.86 -10.96 -8.76
N VAL A 40 -7.80 -11.08 -7.43
CA VAL A 40 -8.76 -11.80 -6.60
C VAL A 40 -9.17 -10.88 -5.46
N PHE A 41 -10.46 -10.75 -5.22
CA PHE A 41 -11.02 -9.96 -4.13
C PHE A 41 -11.69 -10.93 -3.13
N ALA A 42 -10.90 -11.36 -2.15
CA ALA A 42 -11.36 -12.30 -1.15
C ALA A 42 -12.40 -11.65 -0.20
N LYS A 43 -13.31 -12.46 0.33
CA LYS A 43 -14.42 -12.00 1.18
C LYS A 43 -14.01 -11.76 2.64
N GLY A 44 -12.82 -12.22 3.03
CA GLY A 44 -12.32 -12.12 4.40
C GLY A 44 -11.00 -12.88 4.57
N THR A 45 -10.48 -12.92 5.79
CA THR A 45 -9.19 -13.50 6.16
C THR A 45 -9.08 -14.98 5.75
N GLU A 46 -10.09 -15.78 6.06
CA GLU A 46 -10.08 -17.22 5.73
C GLU A 46 -10.06 -17.47 4.23
N ASP A 47 -10.86 -16.68 3.49
CA ASP A 47 -10.91 -16.78 2.03
C ASP A 47 -9.57 -16.36 1.42
N ALA A 48 -8.97 -15.27 1.87
CA ALA A 48 -7.65 -14.83 1.44
C ALA A 48 -6.56 -15.87 1.75
N ALA A 49 -6.58 -16.49 2.95
CA ALA A 49 -5.60 -17.50 3.34
C ALA A 49 -5.61 -18.73 2.42
N ARG A 50 -6.78 -19.15 1.92
CA ARG A 50 -6.87 -20.26 0.95
C ARG A 50 -6.08 -20.00 -0.35
N HIS A 51 -5.95 -18.73 -0.75
CA HIS A 51 -5.21 -18.37 -1.96
C HIS A 51 -3.69 -18.36 -1.80
N LEU A 52 -3.16 -18.47 -0.58
CA LEU A 52 -1.71 -18.57 -0.35
C LEU A 52 -1.11 -19.87 -0.85
N ARG A 53 -1.93 -20.93 -0.96
CA ARG A 53 -1.49 -22.27 -1.32
C ARG A 53 -2.18 -22.77 -2.59
N ASP A 54 -1.52 -23.71 -3.28
CA ASP A 54 -2.09 -24.43 -4.40
C ASP A 54 -3.00 -25.60 -3.93
N ALA A 55 -3.60 -26.31 -4.89
CA ALA A 55 -4.45 -27.47 -4.59
C ALA A 55 -3.71 -28.64 -3.91
N LYS A 56 -2.37 -28.64 -3.95
CA LYS A 56 -1.51 -29.62 -3.29
C LYS A 56 -1.00 -29.12 -1.93
N GLY A 57 -1.51 -28.00 -1.42
CA GLY A 57 -1.10 -27.40 -0.16
C GLY A 57 0.25 -26.67 -0.19
N ARG A 58 0.94 -26.59 -1.33
CA ARG A 58 2.23 -25.91 -1.46
C ARG A 58 2.03 -24.39 -1.56
N LEU A 59 2.91 -23.63 -0.90
CA LEU A 59 2.89 -22.16 -1.04
C LEU A 59 3.10 -21.75 -2.50
N ARG A 60 2.32 -20.77 -2.93
CA ARG A 60 2.48 -20.14 -4.24
C ARG A 60 3.61 -19.12 -4.19
N ASP A 61 4.37 -19.00 -5.27
CA ASP A 61 5.46 -18.02 -5.35
C ASP A 61 4.99 -16.65 -5.88
N ASN A 62 4.06 -16.64 -6.83
CA ASN A 62 3.57 -15.40 -7.44
C ASN A 62 2.22 -14.97 -6.84
N VAL A 63 2.27 -14.55 -5.58
CA VAL A 63 1.11 -14.00 -4.86
C VAL A 63 1.48 -12.70 -4.16
N TYR A 64 0.66 -11.67 -4.38
CA TYR A 64 0.70 -10.40 -3.66
C TYR A 64 -0.57 -10.26 -2.83
N VAL A 65 -0.44 -9.79 -1.60
CA VAL A 65 -1.46 -9.97 -0.55
C VAL A 65 -1.87 -8.65 0.08
N GLY A 66 -3.19 -8.49 0.25
CA GLY A 66 -3.80 -7.41 1.02
C GLY A 66 -3.82 -6.06 0.32
N CYS A 67 -4.31 -5.05 1.02
CA CYS A 67 -4.42 -3.70 0.45
C CYS A 67 -3.07 -3.08 0.09
N MET A 68 -1.98 -3.57 0.67
CA MET A 68 -0.63 -3.10 0.40
C MET A 68 0.14 -3.98 -0.60
N GLN A 69 -0.49 -5.01 -1.18
CA GLN A 69 0.08 -5.95 -2.15
C GLN A 69 1.46 -6.50 -1.74
N VAL A 70 1.56 -6.97 -0.49
CA VAL A 70 2.81 -7.53 0.06
C VAL A 70 3.15 -8.85 -0.64
N SER A 71 4.35 -8.95 -1.21
CA SER A 71 4.82 -10.16 -1.91
C SER A 71 4.99 -11.33 -0.95
N LEU A 72 4.26 -12.42 -1.19
CA LEU A 72 4.35 -13.65 -0.38
C LEU A 72 5.75 -14.27 -0.48
N SER A 73 6.27 -14.43 -1.69
CA SER A 73 7.57 -15.10 -1.91
C SER A 73 8.73 -14.37 -1.25
N VAL A 74 8.69 -13.03 -1.24
CA VAL A 74 9.77 -12.19 -0.67
C VAL A 74 9.65 -12.06 0.86
N HIS A 75 8.42 -11.99 1.38
CA HIS A 75 8.19 -11.56 2.76
C HIS A 75 7.57 -12.61 3.68
N ARG A 76 7.27 -13.82 3.19
CA ARG A 76 6.65 -14.90 3.98
C ARG A 76 7.32 -15.16 5.33
N GLY A 77 8.65 -15.11 5.40
CA GLY A 77 9.40 -15.32 6.65
C GLY A 77 9.28 -14.22 7.69
N LYS A 78 8.57 -13.12 7.38
CA LYS A 78 8.31 -12.00 8.29
C LYS A 78 6.97 -12.11 9.03
N PHE A 79 6.16 -13.13 8.71
CA PHE A 79 4.85 -13.37 9.30
C PHE A 79 4.84 -14.72 10.03
N GLN A 80 4.48 -14.71 11.32
CA GLN A 80 4.44 -15.88 12.20
C GLN A 80 3.13 -15.83 13.01
N PRO A 81 2.14 -16.70 12.77
CA PRO A 81 2.06 -17.64 11.64
C PRO A 81 1.95 -16.93 10.29
N LEU A 82 2.22 -17.66 9.19
CA LEU A 82 2.23 -17.10 7.84
C LEU A 82 0.92 -16.41 7.46
N GLU A 83 -0.20 -16.95 7.91
CA GLU A 83 -1.55 -16.47 7.61
C GLU A 83 -1.79 -15.03 8.10
N ARG A 84 -0.96 -14.51 9.02
CA ARG A 84 -1.00 -13.09 9.41
C ARG A 84 -0.75 -12.12 8.25
N ILE A 85 -0.15 -12.56 7.15
CA ILE A 85 0.06 -11.74 5.95
C ILE A 85 -1.27 -11.27 5.34
N VAL A 86 -2.37 -12.04 5.51
CA VAL A 86 -3.70 -11.68 5.01
C VAL A 86 -4.51 -10.82 5.97
N ASP A 87 -4.07 -10.65 7.22
CA ASP A 87 -4.69 -9.74 8.16
C ASP A 87 -4.46 -8.30 7.73
N PRO A 88 -5.52 -7.46 7.57
CA PRO A 88 -5.37 -6.11 7.04
C PRO A 88 -4.50 -5.20 7.92
N ARG A 89 -4.54 -5.37 9.24
CA ARG A 89 -3.73 -4.58 10.16
C ARG A 89 -2.25 -4.96 10.03
N ASP A 90 -1.93 -6.25 10.09
CA ASP A 90 -0.57 -6.75 9.95
C ASP A 90 0.03 -6.41 8.59
N ASN A 91 -0.78 -6.48 7.52
CA ASN A 91 -0.41 -6.12 6.16
C ASN A 91 0.01 -4.65 6.05
N VAL A 92 -0.80 -3.74 6.58
CA VAL A 92 -0.51 -2.28 6.60
C VAL A 92 0.71 -1.98 7.48
N TRP A 93 0.80 -2.56 8.68
CA TRP A 93 1.93 -2.32 9.58
C TRP A 93 3.25 -2.84 9.01
N PHE A 94 3.22 -3.99 8.34
CA PHE A 94 4.39 -4.52 7.66
C PHE A 94 4.86 -3.57 6.54
N ALA A 95 3.94 -3.14 5.68
CA ALA A 95 4.24 -2.21 4.59
C ALA A 95 4.78 -0.87 5.10
N GLY A 96 4.22 -0.34 6.20
CA GLY A 96 4.73 0.87 6.84
C GLY A 96 6.18 0.72 7.31
N ARG A 97 6.50 -0.36 8.04
CA ARG A 97 7.88 -0.65 8.46
C ARG A 97 8.84 -0.85 7.27
N LEU A 98 8.37 -1.47 6.20
CA LEU A 98 9.16 -1.62 4.97
C LEU A 98 9.47 -0.25 4.36
N LEU A 99 8.49 0.64 4.26
CA LEU A 99 8.67 2.00 3.74
C LEU A 99 9.64 2.84 4.59
N VAL A 100 9.53 2.78 5.92
CA VAL A 100 10.48 3.47 6.83
C VAL A 100 11.91 2.96 6.62
N ARG A 101 12.09 1.64 6.50
CA ARG A 101 13.39 1.06 6.19
C ARG A 101 13.93 1.57 4.85
N LEU A 102 13.10 1.55 3.81
CA LEU A 102 13.49 2.06 2.48
C LEU A 102 13.79 3.56 2.51
N HIS A 103 13.04 4.36 3.30
CA HIS A 103 13.35 5.76 3.49
C HIS A 103 14.72 5.98 4.14
N GLY A 104 15.04 5.22 5.18
CA GLY A 104 16.35 5.28 5.84
C GLY A 104 17.50 4.82 4.92
N GLU A 105 17.25 3.85 4.04
CA GLU A 105 18.26 3.33 3.10
C GLU A 105 18.50 4.26 1.92
N PHE A 106 17.45 4.90 1.38
CA PHE A 106 17.52 5.69 0.13
C PHE A 106 17.35 7.21 0.33
N GLY A 107 17.19 7.68 1.55
CA GLY A 107 17.28 9.10 1.95
C GLY A 107 16.06 9.96 1.62
N SER A 108 15.03 9.44 0.92
CA SER A 108 13.82 10.21 0.64
C SER A 108 12.56 9.34 0.54
N TRP A 109 11.40 9.91 0.86
CA TRP A 109 10.10 9.23 0.70
C TRP A 109 9.81 8.89 -0.76
N ARG A 110 10.19 9.75 -1.69
CA ARG A 110 10.09 9.49 -3.12
C ARG A 110 10.86 8.21 -3.51
N SER A 111 12.11 8.10 -3.09
CA SER A 111 12.93 6.92 -3.35
C SER A 111 12.37 5.68 -2.66
N ALA A 112 11.87 5.81 -1.44
CA ALA A 112 11.21 4.72 -0.71
C ALA A 112 9.99 4.17 -1.46
N VAL A 113 9.12 5.06 -1.96
CA VAL A 113 7.94 4.69 -2.75
C VAL A 113 8.35 4.03 -4.07
N ALA A 114 9.34 4.58 -4.77
CA ALA A 114 9.87 3.98 -6.00
C ALA A 114 10.38 2.56 -5.76
N ARG A 115 11.11 2.33 -4.67
CA ARG A 115 11.65 1.02 -4.29
C ARG A 115 10.60 0.05 -3.79
N TYR A 116 9.54 0.55 -3.15
CA TYR A 116 8.42 -0.27 -2.69
C TYR A 116 7.76 -1.05 -3.84
N ASN A 117 7.50 -0.38 -4.96
CA ASN A 117 6.94 -1.04 -6.14
C ASN A 117 7.94 -2.03 -6.80
N GLY A 118 9.24 -1.77 -6.68
CA GLY A 118 10.26 -2.53 -7.41
C GLY A 118 10.21 -2.28 -8.94
N GLY A 119 10.86 -3.15 -9.70
CA GLY A 119 10.84 -3.08 -11.16
C GLY A 119 11.87 -2.11 -11.76
N SER A 120 11.69 -1.77 -13.06
CA SER A 120 12.57 -0.85 -13.77
C SER A 120 12.36 0.61 -13.34
N LEU A 121 13.36 1.47 -13.54
CA LEU A 121 13.29 2.90 -13.22
C LEU A 121 12.04 3.58 -13.82
N ARG A 122 11.70 3.28 -15.07
CA ARG A 122 10.50 3.85 -15.73
C ARG A 122 9.19 3.43 -15.05
N ARG A 123 9.09 2.17 -14.61
CA ARG A 123 7.91 1.70 -13.87
C ARG A 123 7.82 2.33 -12.49
N ALA A 124 8.95 2.46 -11.81
CA ALA A 124 9.04 3.09 -10.51
C ALA A 124 8.59 4.56 -10.57
N GLU A 125 9.00 5.32 -11.59
CA GLU A 125 8.58 6.72 -11.79
C GLU A 125 7.07 6.83 -11.99
N GLY A 126 6.49 6.06 -12.91
CA GLY A 126 5.03 6.06 -13.13
C GLY A 126 4.24 5.62 -11.91
N TYR A 127 4.81 4.76 -11.06
CA TYR A 127 4.22 4.36 -9.79
C TYR A 127 4.23 5.51 -8.78
N VAL A 128 5.38 6.20 -8.63
CA VAL A 128 5.49 7.36 -7.74
C VAL A 128 4.48 8.44 -8.12
N CYS A 129 4.32 8.73 -9.41
CA CYS A 129 3.34 9.71 -9.88
C CYS A 129 1.90 9.31 -9.53
N LYS A 130 1.53 8.04 -9.65
CA LYS A 130 0.20 7.56 -9.22
C LYS A 130 -0.02 7.75 -7.71
N VAL A 131 0.98 7.42 -6.90
CA VAL A 131 0.92 7.61 -5.44
C VAL A 131 0.83 9.09 -5.11
N TRP A 132 1.64 9.92 -5.77
CA TRP A 132 1.61 11.38 -5.61
C TRP A 132 0.24 11.98 -5.92
N GLN A 133 -0.42 11.60 -7.01
CA GLN A 133 -1.76 12.06 -7.37
C GLN A 133 -2.80 11.78 -6.26
N HIS A 134 -2.79 10.56 -5.70
CA HIS A 134 -3.65 10.24 -4.57
C HIS A 134 -3.30 11.03 -3.31
N LEU A 135 -2.01 11.20 -3.05
CA LEU A 135 -1.53 11.92 -1.88
C LEU A 135 -1.86 13.41 -1.96
N ALA A 136 -1.68 14.04 -3.12
CA ALA A 136 -2.06 15.44 -3.35
C ALA A 136 -3.57 15.70 -3.14
N ALA A 137 -4.40 14.69 -3.46
CA ALA A 137 -5.83 14.76 -3.24
C ALA A 137 -6.26 14.52 -1.77
N LEU A 138 -5.36 14.05 -0.89
CA LEU A 138 -5.60 13.78 0.54
C LEU A 138 -4.90 14.82 1.42
N ASP A 139 -3.61 15.07 1.17
CA ASP A 139 -2.74 15.94 1.96
C ASP A 139 -1.67 16.56 1.08
N THR A 140 -1.83 17.85 0.81
CA THR A 140 -0.96 18.60 -0.11
C THR A 140 0.46 18.80 0.43
N ASP A 141 0.64 18.88 1.74
CA ASP A 141 1.97 19.07 2.33
C ASP A 141 2.80 17.79 2.25
N SER A 142 2.20 16.64 2.54
CA SER A 142 2.85 15.35 2.35
C SER A 142 3.17 15.08 0.87
N ALA A 143 2.33 15.55 -0.06
CA ALA A 143 2.53 15.36 -1.50
C ALA A 143 3.82 16.03 -2.00
N LYS A 144 4.24 17.16 -1.43
CA LYS A 144 5.51 17.82 -1.77
C LYS A 144 6.72 16.91 -1.63
N LEU A 145 6.66 15.91 -0.74
CA LEU A 145 7.72 14.93 -0.54
C LEU A 145 7.91 13.94 -1.70
N LEU A 146 6.91 13.83 -2.57
CA LEU A 146 6.93 12.98 -3.76
C LEU A 146 6.96 13.78 -5.07
N GLU A 147 6.91 15.10 -5.02
CA GLU A 147 6.80 15.97 -6.19
C GLU A 147 7.93 15.76 -7.19
N SER A 148 7.60 15.83 -8.47
CA SER A 148 8.54 15.72 -9.58
C SER A 148 7.93 16.37 -10.83
N SER A 149 8.77 17.04 -11.59
CA SER A 149 8.39 17.59 -12.91
C SER A 149 8.00 16.51 -13.94
N ALA A 150 8.29 15.23 -13.64
CA ALA A 150 7.90 14.11 -14.49
C ALA A 150 6.47 13.62 -14.23
N CYS A 151 5.80 14.10 -13.17
CA CYS A 151 4.42 13.74 -12.87
C CYS A 151 3.45 14.74 -13.53
N ASP A 152 2.58 14.20 -14.39
CA ASP A 152 1.53 14.98 -15.04
C ASP A 152 0.37 15.22 -14.06
N ASP A 153 -0.07 16.48 -13.92
CA ASP A 153 -1.06 16.94 -12.95
C ASP A 153 -2.52 16.83 -13.46
N GLU A 154 -2.73 16.39 -14.71
CA GLU A 154 -4.04 16.47 -15.37
C GLU A 154 -5.11 15.54 -14.80
N ARG A 155 -4.79 14.56 -13.95
CA ARG A 155 -5.77 13.59 -13.45
C ARG A 155 -5.87 13.57 -11.93
N THR A 156 -6.93 14.17 -11.41
CA THR A 156 -7.31 13.96 -10.01
C THR A 156 -7.89 12.56 -9.86
N PRO A 157 -7.27 11.66 -9.09
CA PRO A 157 -7.77 10.30 -8.94
C PRO A 157 -9.07 10.28 -8.13
N ALA A 158 -9.96 9.36 -8.46
CA ALA A 158 -11.18 9.15 -7.70
C ALA A 158 -10.86 8.57 -6.31
N ILE A 159 -11.19 9.32 -5.26
CA ILE A 159 -11.13 8.85 -3.88
C ILE A 159 -12.55 8.91 -3.30
N ALA A 160 -13.05 7.78 -2.82
CA ALA A 160 -14.41 7.69 -2.29
C ALA A 160 -14.62 8.64 -1.09
N PRO A 161 -15.80 9.24 -0.93
CA PRO A 161 -16.10 10.14 0.20
C PRO A 161 -15.85 9.48 1.57
N ARG A 162 -16.12 8.18 1.69
CA ARG A 162 -15.83 7.40 2.90
C ARG A 162 -14.32 7.35 3.19
N THR A 163 -13.49 7.11 2.20
CA THR A 163 -12.01 7.08 2.33
C THR A 163 -11.49 8.42 2.81
N ARG A 164 -11.96 9.54 2.19
CA ARG A 164 -11.60 10.90 2.62
C ARG A 164 -12.00 11.17 4.07
N ARG A 165 -13.24 10.84 4.46
CA ARG A 165 -13.70 11.03 5.84
C ARG A 165 -12.87 10.23 6.85
N THR A 166 -12.58 8.96 6.55
CA THR A 166 -11.77 8.13 7.43
C THR A 166 -10.37 8.71 7.60
N PHE A 167 -9.77 9.23 6.53
CA PHE A 167 -8.50 9.91 6.59
C PHE A 167 -8.57 11.18 7.45
N HIS A 168 -9.50 12.11 7.18
CA HIS A 168 -9.66 13.34 7.96
C HIS A 168 -9.92 13.08 9.44
N ASN A 169 -10.81 12.15 9.78
CA ASN A 169 -11.09 11.81 11.18
C ASN A 169 -9.84 11.28 11.89
N SER A 170 -8.97 10.56 11.18
CA SER A 170 -7.70 10.07 11.74
C SER A 170 -6.69 11.19 12.01
N GLN A 171 -6.76 12.31 11.28
CA GLN A 171 -5.90 13.48 11.52
C GLN A 171 -6.40 14.31 12.70
N VAL A 172 -7.71 14.56 12.79
CA VAL A 172 -8.32 15.32 13.91
C VAL A 172 -8.09 14.62 15.26
N ALA A 173 -8.21 13.30 15.32
CA ALA A 173 -7.93 12.50 16.52
C ALA A 173 -6.44 12.54 16.97
N ALA A 174 -5.57 13.13 16.19
CA ALA A 174 -4.14 13.29 16.51
C ALA A 174 -3.79 14.63 17.17
N ILE A 175 -4.71 15.60 17.16
CA ILE A 175 -4.51 16.97 17.65
C ILE A 175 -5.11 17.14 19.06
N ASN A 176 -5.97 16.22 19.48
CA ASN A 176 -6.58 16.16 20.80
C ASN A 176 -5.90 15.11 21.69
#